data_ca199afc28a18c3dcdf70f73926a51fe
#
_entry.id   ca199afc28a18c3dcdf70f73926a51fe
#
_cell.length_a   1.000
_cell.length_b   1.000
_cell.length_c   1.000
_cell.angle_alpha   90.00
_cell.angle_beta   90.00
_cell.angle_gamma   90.00
#
_symmetry.space_group_name_H-M   'P 1'
#
loop_
_entity.id
_entity.type
_entity.pdbx_description
1 polymer ?
#
loop_
_entity_poly.entity_id
_entity_poly.type
_entity_poly.pdbx_seq_one_letter_code
_entity_poly.pdbx_strand_id
1 'polypeptide(L)'
;MKFFHIADVHLGATPDKGFPWSYDRGREIWESFQNVIRQAGRENVGLFLIAGDLFHRQPLLKELKEVNALFASIPNTKIVLIAGNHDYIKENSFYKKISWAKNVFWLSKEELSYVEFADLGVRVYGFSYHSREILEARYNQMQISSPMPVNILLAHGGDETHIPISGDTFLYTPFDYVALGHIHKPQVLQKNKVIYAGSLEPLDKNETGAHGYIKGEIRKKEIYTEFVPSSIREYRTVSVQVGKDTTQFSLENEIRKAIGEQGEEHLYTILLEGKKPVHTEFFTDAFYKLGNVREIEDKTTMAYSKEQLKENYKGSIMGAYLALFEKEERTEEMEKAFQYGVEALLESGEELL
;
A
#
# COMPACT_ATOMS: atom_id res chain seq x y z
N MET A 1 9.64 -21.00 18.44
CA MET A 1 10.57 -20.33 17.51
C MET A 1 9.89 -19.08 16.96
N LYS A 2 10.58 -17.92 16.95
CA LYS A 2 10.09 -16.71 16.30
C LYS A 2 10.44 -16.71 14.82
N PHE A 3 9.56 -16.13 13.98
CA PHE A 3 9.85 -15.86 12.58
C PHE A 3 9.34 -14.48 12.16
N PHE A 4 9.97 -13.90 11.14
CA PHE A 4 9.48 -12.70 10.45
C PHE A 4 9.11 -13.07 9.03
N HIS A 5 8.07 -12.44 8.50
CA HIS A 5 7.63 -12.54 7.11
C HIS A 5 7.48 -11.14 6.53
N ILE A 6 8.29 -10.85 5.52
CA ILE A 6 8.20 -9.64 4.69
C ILE A 6 7.95 -10.01 3.24
N ALA A 7 7.47 -9.05 2.47
CA ALA A 7 7.32 -9.11 1.02
C ALA A 7 7.42 -7.70 0.43
N ASP A 8 7.49 -7.60 -0.88
CA ASP A 8 7.27 -6.35 -1.62
C ASP A 8 8.11 -5.17 -1.07
N VAL A 9 9.40 -5.43 -0.81
CA VAL A 9 10.31 -4.42 -0.28
C VAL A 9 10.64 -3.37 -1.34
N HIS A 10 10.71 -3.80 -2.60
CA HIS A 10 10.97 -2.95 -3.76
C HIS A 10 12.21 -2.06 -3.63
N LEU A 11 13.33 -2.63 -3.17
CA LEU A 11 14.61 -1.92 -3.14
C LEU A 11 14.94 -1.33 -4.50
N GLY A 12 15.28 -0.05 -4.52
CA GLY A 12 15.54 0.71 -5.75
C GLY A 12 14.31 1.35 -6.39
N ALA A 13 13.12 1.27 -5.78
CA ALA A 13 12.00 2.12 -6.12
C ALA A 13 12.28 3.59 -5.76
N THR A 14 11.65 4.49 -6.49
CA THR A 14 11.69 5.94 -6.25
C THR A 14 10.26 6.48 -6.37
N PRO A 15 9.42 6.30 -5.34
CA PRO A 15 8.05 6.80 -5.32
C PRO A 15 7.98 8.32 -5.47
N ASP A 16 6.80 8.82 -5.83
CA ASP A 16 6.49 10.26 -5.86
C ASP A 16 7.42 11.11 -6.74
N LYS A 17 7.83 10.61 -7.91
CA LYS A 17 8.68 11.36 -8.83
C LYS A 17 8.09 12.75 -9.10
N GLY A 18 8.93 13.78 -8.97
CA GLY A 18 8.55 15.18 -9.15
C GLY A 18 8.19 15.92 -7.86
N PHE A 19 8.02 15.21 -6.75
CA PHE A 19 7.83 15.84 -5.45
C PHE A 19 9.16 16.05 -4.71
N PRO A 20 9.24 17.04 -3.83
CA PRO A 20 10.50 17.38 -3.12
C PRO A 20 11.07 16.20 -2.30
N TRP A 21 10.22 15.35 -1.75
CA TRP A 21 10.60 14.19 -0.92
C TRP A 21 10.94 12.92 -1.71
N SER A 22 10.75 12.90 -3.03
CA SER A 22 10.94 11.68 -3.83
C SER A 22 12.35 11.07 -3.70
N TYR A 23 13.38 11.91 -3.54
CA TYR A 23 14.74 11.44 -3.32
C TYR A 23 14.90 10.67 -2.00
N ASP A 24 14.24 11.14 -0.95
CA ASP A 24 14.27 10.52 0.37
C ASP A 24 13.52 9.19 0.39
N ARG A 25 12.42 9.06 -0.36
CA ARG A 25 11.62 7.83 -0.43
C ARG A 25 12.44 6.59 -0.79
N GLY A 26 13.32 6.69 -1.78
CA GLY A 26 14.20 5.59 -2.15
C GLY A 26 15.16 5.17 -1.03
N ARG A 27 15.66 6.14 -0.24
CA ARG A 27 16.52 5.89 0.92
C ARG A 27 15.74 5.28 2.09
N GLU A 28 14.53 5.76 2.34
CA GLU A 28 13.63 5.28 3.40
C GLU A 28 13.27 3.80 3.21
N ILE A 29 13.02 3.35 1.97
CA ILE A 29 12.79 1.94 1.66
C ILE A 29 13.98 1.07 2.10
N TRP A 30 15.21 1.50 1.80
CA TRP A 30 16.43 0.83 2.26
C TRP A 30 16.56 0.84 3.79
N GLU A 31 16.24 1.96 4.42
CA GLU A 31 16.31 2.12 5.87
C GLU A 31 15.30 1.22 6.60
N SER A 32 14.06 1.17 6.13
CA SER A 32 13.03 0.28 6.67
C SER A 32 13.44 -1.18 6.54
N PHE A 33 13.97 -1.60 5.39
CA PHE A 33 14.51 -2.94 5.22
C PHE A 33 15.66 -3.25 6.19
N GLN A 34 16.63 -2.35 6.31
CA GLN A 34 17.74 -2.52 7.26
C GLN A 34 17.25 -2.59 8.71
N ASN A 35 16.24 -1.80 9.08
CA ASN A 35 15.67 -1.78 10.42
C ASN A 35 15.02 -3.12 10.76
N VAL A 36 14.24 -3.71 9.83
CA VAL A 36 13.63 -5.03 10.04
C VAL A 36 14.67 -6.14 10.18
N ILE A 37 15.75 -6.11 9.37
CA ILE A 37 16.89 -7.06 9.51
C ILE A 37 17.55 -6.91 10.88
N ARG A 38 17.86 -5.68 11.31
CA ARG A 38 18.44 -5.44 12.64
C ARG A 38 17.51 -5.91 13.76
N GLN A 39 16.21 -5.69 13.60
CA GLN A 39 15.21 -6.13 14.58
C GLN A 39 15.16 -7.67 14.68
N ALA A 40 15.24 -8.37 13.54
CA ALA A 40 15.31 -9.82 13.52
C ALA A 40 16.54 -10.35 14.32
N GLY A 41 17.69 -9.70 14.15
CA GLY A 41 18.90 -10.02 14.93
C GLY A 41 18.72 -9.76 16.42
N ARG A 42 18.15 -8.61 16.81
CA ARG A 42 17.90 -8.26 18.23
C ARG A 42 16.95 -9.22 18.94
N GLU A 43 15.91 -9.67 18.20
CA GLU A 43 14.92 -10.61 18.75
C GLU A 43 15.34 -12.08 18.67
N ASN A 44 16.52 -12.38 18.12
CA ASN A 44 17.00 -13.74 17.88
C ASN A 44 15.97 -14.56 17.09
N VAL A 45 15.51 -14.01 15.97
CA VAL A 45 14.53 -14.64 15.08
C VAL A 45 15.19 -15.87 14.44
N GLY A 46 14.54 -17.03 14.54
CA GLY A 46 15.05 -18.29 13.98
C GLY A 46 14.87 -18.37 12.45
N LEU A 47 13.80 -17.80 11.91
CA LEU A 47 13.45 -17.90 10.50
C LEU A 47 12.98 -16.54 9.96
N PHE A 48 13.52 -16.12 8.81
CA PHE A 48 13.14 -14.90 8.11
C PHE A 48 12.67 -15.24 6.69
N LEU A 49 11.43 -14.90 6.38
CA LEU A 49 10.74 -15.25 5.16
C LEU A 49 10.60 -14.02 4.27
N ILE A 50 11.02 -14.11 3.00
CA ILE A 50 10.89 -13.03 2.01
C ILE A 50 10.07 -13.56 0.83
N ALA A 51 8.82 -13.13 0.75
CA ALA A 51 7.83 -13.64 -0.18
C ALA A 51 7.79 -12.87 -1.52
N GLY A 52 8.95 -12.65 -2.14
CA GLY A 52 9.10 -12.04 -3.46
C GLY A 52 9.23 -10.52 -3.45
N ASP A 53 9.53 -9.98 -4.62
CA ASP A 53 9.68 -8.54 -4.91
C ASP A 53 10.60 -7.81 -3.92
N LEU A 54 11.76 -8.43 -3.64
CA LEU A 54 12.79 -7.79 -2.84
C LEU A 54 13.34 -6.53 -3.55
N PHE A 55 13.39 -6.54 -4.88
CA PHE A 55 13.81 -5.40 -5.70
C PHE A 55 12.71 -4.95 -6.66
N HIS A 56 12.58 -3.64 -6.83
CA HIS A 56 11.60 -3.02 -7.73
C HIS A 56 11.89 -3.29 -9.23
N ARG A 57 13.08 -3.70 -9.54
CA ARG A 57 13.59 -4.01 -10.87
C ARG A 57 14.65 -5.10 -10.79
N GLN A 58 15.17 -5.52 -11.94
CA GLN A 58 16.31 -6.42 -11.95
C GLN A 58 17.46 -5.83 -11.13
N PRO A 59 17.91 -6.51 -10.06
CA PRO A 59 18.90 -5.98 -9.15
C PRO A 59 20.28 -5.86 -9.79
N LEU A 60 21.03 -4.83 -9.39
CA LEU A 60 22.43 -4.72 -9.71
C LEU A 60 23.27 -5.59 -8.78
N LEU A 61 24.44 -6.05 -9.24
CA LEU A 61 25.32 -6.89 -8.41
C LEU A 61 25.74 -6.21 -7.11
N LYS A 62 25.95 -4.87 -7.12
CA LYS A 62 26.28 -4.11 -5.91
C LYS A 62 25.12 -4.14 -4.87
N GLU A 63 23.87 -4.01 -5.34
CA GLU A 63 22.68 -4.07 -4.47
C GLU A 63 22.52 -5.46 -3.83
N LEU A 64 22.72 -6.51 -4.63
CA LEU A 64 22.73 -7.89 -4.11
C LEU A 64 23.83 -8.12 -3.08
N LYS A 65 25.04 -7.57 -3.30
CA LYS A 65 26.15 -7.67 -2.31
C LYS A 65 25.81 -6.93 -1.02
N GLU A 66 25.16 -5.78 -1.10
CA GLU A 66 24.73 -5.01 0.07
C GLU A 66 23.68 -5.78 0.88
N VAL A 67 22.64 -6.29 0.21
CA VAL A 67 21.62 -7.14 0.83
C VAL A 67 22.26 -8.40 1.46
N ASN A 68 23.18 -9.06 0.75
CA ASN A 68 23.86 -10.25 1.26
C ASN A 68 24.71 -9.94 2.51
N ALA A 69 25.35 -8.77 2.57
CA ALA A 69 26.08 -8.33 3.75
C ALA A 69 25.14 -8.09 4.94
N LEU A 70 23.98 -7.51 4.71
CA LEU A 70 22.93 -7.35 5.75
C LEU A 70 22.46 -8.72 6.26
N PHE A 71 22.20 -9.67 5.37
CA PHE A 71 21.82 -11.03 5.75
C PHE A 71 22.93 -11.74 6.55
N ALA A 72 24.18 -11.58 6.15
CA ALA A 72 25.32 -12.13 6.87
C ALA A 72 25.49 -11.54 8.28
N SER A 73 24.95 -10.34 8.55
CA SER A 73 25.04 -9.70 9.87
C SER A 73 24.17 -10.37 10.95
N ILE A 74 23.23 -11.23 10.54
CA ILE A 74 22.36 -12.02 11.44
C ILE A 74 22.54 -13.53 11.21
N PRO A 75 23.74 -14.08 11.44
CA PRO A 75 24.14 -15.43 10.99
C PRO A 75 23.32 -16.58 11.60
N ASN A 76 22.68 -16.34 12.74
CA ASN A 76 21.86 -17.34 13.44
C ASN A 76 20.41 -17.40 12.91
N THR A 77 19.99 -16.44 12.08
CA THR A 77 18.67 -16.40 11.46
C THR A 77 18.73 -17.10 10.11
N LYS A 78 17.90 -18.13 9.88
CA LYS A 78 17.74 -18.77 8.57
C LYS A 78 16.88 -17.87 7.69
N ILE A 79 17.40 -17.41 6.57
CA ILE A 79 16.69 -16.51 5.65
C ILE A 79 16.28 -17.30 4.42
N VAL A 80 14.99 -17.38 4.14
CA VAL A 80 14.45 -18.06 2.95
C VAL A 80 13.76 -17.02 2.07
N LEU A 81 14.14 -17.00 0.78
CA LEU A 81 13.58 -16.03 -0.17
C LEU A 81 13.21 -16.66 -1.50
N ILE A 82 12.22 -16.05 -2.16
CA ILE A 82 11.84 -16.26 -3.56
C ILE A 82 11.96 -14.95 -4.32
N ALA A 83 12.08 -15.01 -5.65
CA ALA A 83 11.90 -13.84 -6.52
C ALA A 83 10.42 -13.69 -6.89
N GLY A 84 9.94 -12.45 -6.95
CA GLY A 84 8.60 -12.09 -7.42
C GLY A 84 8.58 -11.67 -8.89
N ASN A 85 7.55 -10.95 -9.31
CA ASN A 85 7.34 -10.54 -10.69
C ASN A 85 8.16 -9.30 -11.11
N HIS A 86 8.62 -8.48 -10.18
CA HIS A 86 9.51 -7.34 -10.47
C HIS A 86 10.97 -7.77 -10.60
N ASP A 87 11.43 -8.67 -9.76
CA ASP A 87 12.81 -9.13 -9.71
C ASP A 87 13.00 -10.57 -10.21
N TYR A 88 12.09 -11.04 -11.10
CA TYR A 88 12.09 -12.38 -11.65
C TYR A 88 13.44 -12.81 -12.27
N ILE A 89 13.73 -14.11 -12.27
CA ILE A 89 15.03 -14.65 -12.62
C ILE A 89 15.21 -14.76 -14.14
N LYS A 90 15.82 -13.75 -14.75
CA LYS A 90 16.22 -13.80 -16.17
C LYS A 90 17.41 -14.73 -16.40
N GLU A 91 17.64 -15.07 -17.66
CA GLU A 91 18.80 -15.89 -18.06
C GLU A 91 20.12 -15.29 -17.56
N ASN A 92 20.29 -13.98 -17.72
CA ASN A 92 21.50 -13.22 -17.33
C ASN A 92 21.37 -12.50 -15.99
N SER A 93 20.40 -12.87 -15.13
CA SER A 93 20.20 -12.23 -13.84
C SER A 93 21.43 -12.31 -12.94
N PHE A 94 21.73 -11.21 -12.25
CA PHE A 94 22.79 -11.15 -11.24
C PHE A 94 22.49 -12.03 -10.02
N TYR A 95 21.25 -12.42 -9.78
CA TYR A 95 20.90 -13.43 -8.80
C TYR A 95 21.67 -14.77 -8.99
N LYS A 96 21.96 -15.14 -10.24
CA LYS A 96 22.74 -16.36 -10.57
C LYS A 96 24.24 -16.19 -10.34
N LYS A 97 24.72 -14.97 -10.11
CA LYS A 97 26.14 -14.63 -9.95
C LYS A 97 26.55 -14.33 -8.51
N ILE A 98 25.58 -14.17 -7.60
CA ILE A 98 25.85 -13.91 -6.20
C ILE A 98 26.12 -15.21 -5.44
N SER A 99 27.15 -15.22 -4.59
CA SER A 99 27.33 -16.26 -3.59
C SER A 99 26.68 -15.79 -2.29
N TRP A 100 25.55 -16.37 -1.96
CA TRP A 100 24.81 -16.03 -0.77
C TRP A 100 25.55 -16.42 0.51
N ALA A 101 25.33 -15.70 1.59
CA ALA A 101 25.80 -16.04 2.93
C ALA A 101 25.23 -17.40 3.37
N LYS A 102 25.93 -18.08 4.29
CA LYS A 102 25.60 -19.46 4.71
C LYS A 102 24.21 -19.61 5.33
N ASN A 103 23.66 -18.54 5.85
CA ASN A 103 22.32 -18.49 6.45
C ASN A 103 21.21 -18.13 5.47
N VAL A 104 21.51 -17.96 4.17
CA VAL A 104 20.56 -17.57 3.13
C VAL A 104 20.24 -18.77 2.23
N PHE A 105 18.97 -19.06 2.07
CA PHE A 105 18.42 -20.18 1.31
C PHE A 105 17.48 -19.64 0.24
N TRP A 106 17.98 -19.55 -0.99
CA TRP A 106 17.22 -19.05 -2.11
C TRP A 106 16.52 -20.16 -2.88
N LEU A 107 15.18 -20.15 -2.88
CA LEU A 107 14.34 -21.08 -3.63
C LEU A 107 14.20 -20.60 -5.08
N SER A 108 15.25 -20.77 -5.86
CA SER A 108 15.42 -20.18 -7.20
C SER A 108 14.74 -20.93 -8.33
N LYS A 109 14.18 -22.12 -8.09
CA LYS A 109 13.55 -22.91 -9.14
C LYS A 109 12.20 -22.33 -9.57
N GLU A 110 11.80 -22.59 -10.80
CA GLU A 110 10.47 -22.25 -11.32
C GLU A 110 9.39 -23.23 -10.82
N GLU A 111 9.80 -24.46 -10.51
CA GLU A 111 8.93 -25.47 -9.91
C GLU A 111 9.04 -25.44 -8.38
N LEU A 112 7.97 -25.96 -7.72
CA LEU A 112 7.94 -26.06 -6.28
C LEU A 112 9.17 -26.82 -5.75
N SER A 113 9.91 -26.15 -4.90
CA SER A 113 11.08 -26.69 -4.21
C SER A 113 11.01 -26.38 -2.72
N TYR A 114 11.90 -26.91 -1.93
CA TYR A 114 11.91 -26.66 -0.49
C TYR A 114 13.32 -26.64 0.09
N VAL A 115 13.43 -26.06 1.26
CA VAL A 115 14.56 -26.19 2.19
C VAL A 115 14.03 -26.71 3.53
N GLU A 116 14.80 -27.60 4.15
CA GLU A 116 14.45 -28.21 5.43
C GLU A 116 15.39 -27.74 6.54
N PHE A 117 14.83 -27.39 7.67
CA PHE A 117 15.52 -27.04 8.91
C PHE A 117 15.10 -28.03 9.99
N ALA A 118 15.78 -29.18 10.03
CA ALA A 118 15.48 -30.24 11.00
C ALA A 118 15.60 -29.79 12.45
N ASP A 119 16.58 -28.90 12.71
CA ASP A 119 16.81 -28.28 14.02
C ASP A 119 15.65 -27.37 14.48
N LEU A 120 14.88 -26.85 13.55
CA LEU A 120 13.69 -26.02 13.81
C LEU A 120 12.38 -26.82 13.68
N GLY A 121 12.41 -28.01 13.12
CA GLY A 121 11.23 -28.80 12.79
C GLY A 121 10.38 -28.16 11.69
N VAL A 122 10.98 -27.40 10.78
CA VAL A 122 10.29 -26.61 9.74
C VAL A 122 10.81 -26.96 8.35
N ARG A 123 9.90 -27.03 7.39
CA ARG A 123 10.22 -27.05 5.97
C ARG A 123 9.55 -25.86 5.28
N VAL A 124 10.33 -25.12 4.50
CA VAL A 124 9.84 -23.97 3.74
C VAL A 124 9.85 -24.32 2.27
N TYR A 125 8.69 -24.27 1.66
CA TYR A 125 8.43 -24.51 0.25
C TYR A 125 8.29 -23.19 -0.50
N GLY A 126 8.57 -23.19 -1.79
CA GLY A 126 8.35 -22.05 -2.65
C GLY A 126 8.96 -22.26 -4.02
N PHE A 127 8.71 -21.34 -4.89
CA PHE A 127 9.34 -21.21 -6.21
C PHE A 127 9.48 -19.73 -6.57
N SER A 128 10.38 -19.43 -7.50
CA SER A 128 10.61 -18.07 -7.96
C SER A 128 10.02 -17.84 -9.34
N TYR A 129 9.64 -16.59 -9.62
CA TYR A 129 9.27 -16.14 -10.95
C TYR A 129 10.47 -16.20 -11.91
N HIS A 130 10.26 -16.72 -13.12
CA HIS A 130 11.22 -16.71 -14.23
C HIS A 130 10.70 -15.88 -15.42
N SER A 131 9.46 -15.46 -15.38
CA SER A 131 8.82 -14.50 -16.27
C SER A 131 8.14 -13.40 -15.44
N ARG A 132 7.83 -12.27 -16.05
CA ARG A 132 7.13 -11.20 -15.36
C ARG A 132 5.69 -11.57 -15.04
N GLU A 133 5.05 -12.31 -15.92
CA GLU A 133 3.65 -12.70 -15.83
C GLU A 133 3.53 -14.21 -15.78
N ILE A 134 2.61 -14.71 -14.97
CA ILE A 134 2.24 -16.13 -14.85
C ILE A 134 0.72 -16.18 -14.69
N LEU A 135 0.03 -16.56 -15.77
CA LEU A 135 -1.44 -16.60 -15.82
C LEU A 135 -2.03 -17.86 -15.18
N GLU A 136 -1.21 -18.87 -14.93
CA GLU A 136 -1.62 -20.15 -14.36
C GLU A 136 -1.81 -20.03 -12.85
N ALA A 137 -2.91 -20.56 -12.31
CA ALA A 137 -3.19 -20.61 -10.87
C ALA A 137 -2.34 -21.71 -10.18
N ARG A 138 -1.02 -21.53 -10.11
CA ARG A 138 -0.04 -22.54 -9.67
C ARG A 138 -0.18 -22.98 -8.22
N TYR A 139 -0.89 -22.22 -7.38
CA TYR A 139 -1.10 -22.57 -5.96
C TYR A 139 -2.28 -23.51 -5.75
N ASN A 140 -3.09 -23.75 -6.76
CA ASN A 140 -4.22 -24.67 -6.66
C ASN A 140 -3.72 -26.12 -6.52
N GLN A 141 -4.31 -26.88 -5.59
CA GLN A 141 -4.08 -28.30 -5.39
C GLN A 141 -2.61 -28.71 -5.11
N MET A 142 -1.82 -27.82 -4.51
CA MET A 142 -0.46 -28.18 -4.09
C MET A 142 -0.48 -29.31 -3.08
N GLN A 143 0.40 -30.29 -3.31
CA GLN A 143 0.60 -31.42 -2.41
C GLN A 143 2.03 -31.43 -1.87
N ILE A 144 2.19 -31.93 -0.67
CA ILE A 144 3.49 -32.15 -0.06
C ILE A 144 3.66 -33.63 0.29
N SER A 145 4.82 -34.16 -0.04
CA SER A 145 5.23 -35.50 0.37
C SER A 145 6.04 -35.44 1.66
N SER A 146 5.78 -36.38 2.57
CA SER A 146 6.53 -36.49 3.83
C SER A 146 6.60 -35.17 4.63
N PRO A 147 5.49 -34.69 5.19
CA PRO A 147 5.44 -33.39 5.87
C PRO A 147 6.34 -33.36 7.10
N MET A 148 6.98 -32.23 7.35
CA MET A 148 7.64 -31.88 8.62
C MET A 148 6.59 -31.47 9.68
N PRO A 149 6.98 -31.36 10.95
CA PRO A 149 6.10 -30.84 11.99
C PRO A 149 5.42 -29.51 11.63
N VAL A 150 6.12 -28.62 10.92
CA VAL A 150 5.57 -27.37 10.38
C VAL A 150 6.03 -27.20 8.92
N ASN A 151 5.08 -26.94 8.04
CA ASN A 151 5.29 -26.73 6.61
C ASN A 151 4.83 -25.35 6.22
N ILE A 152 5.72 -24.53 5.68
CA ILE A 152 5.47 -23.14 5.31
C ILE A 152 5.57 -23.03 3.79
N LEU A 153 4.65 -22.31 3.14
CA LEU A 153 4.75 -21.93 1.74
C LEU A 153 5.12 -20.43 1.65
N LEU A 154 6.20 -20.14 0.93
CA LEU A 154 6.45 -18.82 0.37
C LEU A 154 5.77 -18.72 -0.99
N ALA A 155 4.88 -17.75 -1.15
CA ALA A 155 4.11 -17.56 -2.37
C ALA A 155 4.06 -16.08 -2.75
N HIS A 156 4.04 -15.80 -4.05
CA HIS A 156 3.95 -14.43 -4.58
C HIS A 156 2.95 -14.42 -5.72
N GLY A 157 1.93 -13.54 -5.66
CA GLY A 157 0.86 -13.45 -6.65
C GLY A 157 -0.48 -13.06 -6.02
N GLY A 158 -1.54 -13.01 -6.84
CA GLY A 158 -2.88 -12.73 -6.35
C GLY A 158 -3.79 -11.96 -7.28
N ASP A 159 -3.29 -11.48 -8.43
CA ASP A 159 -4.10 -10.88 -9.49
C ASP A 159 -4.17 -11.78 -10.73
N GLU A 160 -4.90 -11.36 -11.75
CA GLU A 160 -5.16 -12.15 -12.96
C GLU A 160 -3.90 -12.48 -13.78
N THR A 161 -2.84 -11.67 -13.65
CA THR A 161 -1.60 -11.78 -14.44
C THR A 161 -0.42 -12.30 -13.63
N HIS A 162 -0.54 -12.37 -12.31
CA HIS A 162 0.52 -12.80 -11.41
C HIS A 162 0.05 -13.93 -10.49
N ILE A 163 -0.04 -15.13 -11.02
CA ILE A 163 -0.50 -16.37 -10.37
C ILE A 163 -1.83 -16.12 -9.64
N PRO A 164 -2.97 -16.25 -10.33
CA PRO A 164 -4.28 -15.97 -9.76
C PRO A 164 -4.53 -16.75 -8.46
N ILE A 165 -5.00 -16.04 -7.43
CA ILE A 165 -5.38 -16.60 -6.13
C ILE A 165 -6.85 -16.25 -5.89
N SER A 166 -7.71 -17.28 -5.85
CA SER A 166 -9.11 -17.16 -5.47
C SER A 166 -9.31 -17.36 -3.97
N GLY A 167 -10.47 -17.01 -3.44
CA GLY A 167 -10.77 -17.12 -2.00
C GLY A 167 -10.68 -18.54 -1.44
N ASP A 168 -10.79 -19.56 -2.30
CA ASP A 168 -10.72 -20.98 -1.96
C ASP A 168 -9.36 -21.64 -2.21
N THR A 169 -8.42 -20.97 -2.90
CA THR A 169 -7.09 -21.51 -3.26
C THR A 169 -6.39 -22.17 -2.07
N PHE A 170 -6.44 -21.54 -0.89
CA PHE A 170 -5.77 -22.06 0.31
C PHE A 170 -6.71 -22.69 1.33
N LEU A 171 -7.98 -22.92 1.00
CA LEU A 171 -8.97 -23.43 1.98
C LEU A 171 -8.56 -24.80 2.54
N TYR A 172 -8.06 -25.69 1.69
CA TYR A 172 -7.60 -27.04 2.04
C TYR A 172 -6.11 -27.23 1.83
N THR A 173 -5.34 -26.15 1.98
CA THR A 173 -3.88 -26.21 1.78
C THR A 173 -3.21 -27.13 2.79
N PRO A 174 -2.21 -27.93 2.39
CA PRO A 174 -1.44 -28.79 3.29
C PRO A 174 -0.40 -28.00 4.12
N PHE A 175 -0.27 -26.70 3.91
CA PHE A 175 0.68 -25.87 4.61
C PHE A 175 0.09 -25.34 5.92
N ASP A 176 0.91 -25.30 6.97
CA ASP A 176 0.56 -24.74 8.27
C ASP A 176 0.58 -23.21 8.24
N TYR A 177 1.45 -22.62 7.40
CA TYR A 177 1.51 -21.18 7.13
C TYR A 177 1.80 -20.90 5.66
N VAL A 178 1.09 -19.92 5.10
CA VAL A 178 1.29 -19.41 3.74
C VAL A 178 1.70 -17.93 3.84
N ALA A 179 2.95 -17.67 3.55
CA ALA A 179 3.53 -16.33 3.52
C ALA A 179 3.37 -15.75 2.11
N LEU A 180 2.42 -14.83 1.95
CA LEU A 180 2.06 -14.22 0.67
C LEU A 180 2.74 -12.86 0.47
N GLY A 181 3.20 -12.60 -0.76
CA GLY A 181 3.57 -11.31 -1.30
C GLY A 181 2.82 -10.97 -2.58
N HIS A 182 3.09 -9.82 -3.18
CA HIS A 182 2.49 -9.20 -4.35
C HIS A 182 1.43 -8.14 -4.02
N ILE A 183 0.59 -8.37 -3.05
CA ILE A 183 -0.39 -7.37 -2.62
C ILE A 183 0.24 -6.49 -1.55
N HIS A 184 0.49 -5.21 -1.87
CA HIS A 184 1.21 -4.28 -1.00
C HIS A 184 0.45 -3.92 0.28
N LYS A 185 -0.87 -4.04 0.28
CA LYS A 185 -1.68 -3.83 1.48
C LYS A 185 -1.67 -5.07 2.38
N PRO A 186 -1.30 -4.96 3.66
CA PRO A 186 -1.35 -6.08 4.59
C PRO A 186 -2.76 -6.67 4.69
N GLN A 187 -2.90 -7.99 4.54
CA GLN A 187 -4.21 -8.67 4.58
C GLN A 187 -4.10 -10.03 5.26
N VAL A 188 -5.05 -10.32 6.13
CA VAL A 188 -5.20 -11.63 6.77
C VAL A 188 -6.34 -12.38 6.07
N LEU A 189 -6.02 -13.32 5.20
CA LEU A 189 -7.01 -14.17 4.53
C LEU A 189 -7.52 -15.28 5.46
N GLN A 190 -6.59 -15.90 6.20
CA GLN A 190 -6.91 -16.84 7.28
C GLN A 190 -6.00 -16.53 8.47
N LYS A 191 -6.62 -16.29 9.62
CA LYS A 191 -5.90 -15.92 10.85
C LYS A 191 -4.82 -16.94 11.18
N ASN A 192 -3.59 -16.47 11.42
CA ASN A 192 -2.42 -17.26 11.76
C ASN A 192 -1.99 -18.29 10.69
N LYS A 193 -2.58 -18.25 9.48
CA LYS A 193 -2.34 -19.27 8.46
C LYS A 193 -2.03 -18.71 7.07
N VAL A 194 -2.85 -17.79 6.54
CA VAL A 194 -2.68 -17.26 5.18
C VAL A 194 -2.68 -15.75 5.21
N ILE A 195 -1.53 -15.14 4.97
CA ILE A 195 -1.33 -13.71 5.22
C ILE A 195 -0.49 -13.07 4.12
N TYR A 196 -0.96 -11.96 3.57
CA TYR A 196 -0.14 -11.00 2.83
C TYR A 196 0.55 -10.08 3.83
N ALA A 197 1.87 -10.04 3.79
CA ALA A 197 2.64 -9.14 4.66
C ALA A 197 2.44 -7.66 4.28
N GLY A 198 2.20 -7.41 2.99
CA GLY A 198 2.26 -6.08 2.43
C GLY A 198 3.69 -5.60 2.20
N SER A 199 3.85 -4.43 1.63
CA SER A 199 5.15 -3.77 1.46
C SER A 199 5.64 -3.16 2.79
N LEU A 200 6.96 -3.02 2.95
CA LEU A 200 7.54 -2.36 4.14
C LEU A 200 7.28 -0.85 4.14
N GLU A 201 7.28 -0.24 2.97
CA GLU A 201 6.96 1.16 2.74
C GLU A 201 5.89 1.27 1.65
N PRO A 202 4.93 2.18 1.75
CA PRO A 202 3.97 2.39 0.67
C PRO A 202 4.65 3.02 -0.54
N LEU A 203 4.30 2.58 -1.75
CA LEU A 203 4.89 3.02 -3.01
C LEU A 203 3.99 3.93 -3.82
N ASP A 204 2.69 3.91 -3.56
CA ASP A 204 1.67 4.69 -4.26
C ASP A 204 0.66 5.30 -3.29
N LYS A 205 0.07 6.43 -3.69
CA LYS A 205 -0.93 7.16 -2.88
C LYS A 205 -2.16 6.35 -2.48
N ASN A 206 -2.47 5.30 -3.23
CA ASN A 206 -3.60 4.42 -2.95
C ASN A 206 -3.27 3.37 -1.86
N GLU A 207 -2.00 3.23 -1.52
CA GLU A 207 -1.51 2.33 -0.47
C GLU A 207 -1.57 3.05 0.89
N THR A 208 -2.78 3.40 1.30
CA THR A 208 -3.02 4.14 2.55
C THR A 208 -2.97 3.23 3.77
N GLY A 209 -2.58 3.82 4.91
CA GLY A 209 -2.51 3.15 6.20
C GLY A 209 -1.14 2.56 6.51
N ALA A 210 -1.09 1.75 7.57
CA ALA A 210 0.18 1.23 8.09
C ALA A 210 0.77 0.16 7.18
N HIS A 211 2.06 0.26 6.92
CA HIS A 211 2.91 -0.72 6.24
C HIS A 211 3.93 -1.31 7.20
N GLY A 212 4.40 -2.53 6.94
CA GLY A 212 5.29 -3.20 7.87
C GLY A 212 5.51 -4.68 7.55
N TYR A 213 5.56 -5.51 8.57
CA TYR A 213 5.85 -6.93 8.43
C TYR A 213 5.04 -7.80 9.38
N ILE A 214 5.00 -9.10 9.11
CA ILE A 214 4.40 -10.07 10.02
C ILE A 214 5.47 -10.63 10.94
N LYS A 215 5.22 -10.54 12.23
CA LYS A 215 5.96 -11.23 13.27
C LYS A 215 5.17 -12.46 13.68
N GLY A 216 5.81 -13.62 13.63
CA GLY A 216 5.18 -14.88 13.98
C GLY A 216 5.95 -15.65 15.04
N GLU A 217 5.24 -16.51 15.74
CA GLU A 217 5.81 -17.46 16.67
C GLU A 217 5.21 -18.86 16.46
N ILE A 218 6.09 -19.86 16.36
CA ILE A 218 5.72 -21.27 16.30
C ILE A 218 5.96 -21.86 17.68
N ARG A 219 4.86 -22.29 18.34
CA ARG A 219 4.86 -22.98 19.63
C ARG A 219 4.32 -24.39 19.45
N LYS A 220 5.20 -25.39 19.57
CA LYS A 220 4.89 -26.79 19.20
C LYS A 220 4.50 -26.87 17.72
N LYS A 221 3.20 -26.92 17.38
CA LYS A 221 2.70 -26.90 15.99
C LYS A 221 1.74 -25.72 15.74
N GLU A 222 1.46 -24.93 16.78
CA GLU A 222 0.57 -23.78 16.66
C GLU A 222 1.34 -22.56 16.19
N ILE A 223 0.76 -21.79 15.30
CA ILE A 223 1.32 -20.56 14.74
C ILE A 223 0.52 -19.38 15.23
N TYR A 224 1.21 -18.38 15.74
CA TYR A 224 0.64 -17.10 16.16
C TYR A 224 1.31 -16.00 15.36
N THR A 225 0.52 -15.06 14.85
CA THR A 225 1.02 -13.96 14.02
C THR A 225 0.44 -12.63 14.47
N GLU A 226 1.26 -11.59 14.37
CA GLU A 226 0.87 -10.19 14.55
C GLU A 226 1.47 -9.35 13.42
N PHE A 227 0.74 -8.32 12.98
CA PHE A 227 1.26 -7.31 12.08
C PHE A 227 2.01 -6.26 12.90
N VAL A 228 3.23 -5.92 12.47
CA VAL A 228 4.07 -4.91 13.12
C VAL A 228 4.24 -3.73 12.15
N PRO A 229 3.61 -2.59 12.41
CA PRO A 229 3.85 -1.37 11.63
C PRO A 229 5.33 -0.96 11.74
N SER A 230 5.94 -0.63 10.61
CA SER A 230 7.37 -0.27 10.58
C SER A 230 7.73 0.73 9.49
N SER A 231 6.78 1.19 8.69
CA SER A 231 7.01 2.20 7.66
C SER A 231 7.41 3.55 8.28
N ILE A 232 8.31 4.24 7.63
CA ILE A 232 8.75 5.59 8.01
C ILE A 232 7.67 6.61 7.65
N ARG A 233 6.99 6.40 6.50
CA ARG A 233 5.90 7.26 6.05
C ARG A 233 4.64 6.47 5.73
N GLU A 234 3.51 7.16 5.80
CA GLU A 234 2.22 6.66 5.34
C GLU A 234 1.59 7.68 4.40
N TYR A 235 0.80 7.22 3.44
CA TYR A 235 -0.15 8.08 2.75
C TYR A 235 -1.41 8.20 3.59
N ARG A 236 -1.78 9.45 3.91
CA ARG A 236 -2.92 9.78 4.76
C ARG A 236 -3.86 10.76 4.06
N THR A 237 -5.16 10.58 4.26
CA THR A 237 -6.15 11.55 3.81
C THR A 237 -6.62 12.35 5.01
N VAL A 238 -6.60 13.67 4.87
CA VAL A 238 -7.09 14.62 5.86
C VAL A 238 -8.31 15.32 5.28
N SER A 239 -9.48 15.11 5.88
CA SER A 239 -10.70 15.85 5.54
C SER A 239 -10.75 17.14 6.32
N VAL A 240 -10.93 18.26 5.63
CA VAL A 240 -11.07 19.59 6.22
C VAL A 240 -12.43 20.16 5.83
N GLN A 241 -13.19 20.54 6.86
CA GLN A 241 -14.53 21.08 6.67
C GLN A 241 -14.50 22.55 6.28
N VAL A 242 -15.17 22.87 5.18
CA VAL A 242 -15.33 24.21 4.65
C VAL A 242 -16.75 24.70 4.95
N GLY A 243 -16.88 25.84 5.58
CA GLY A 243 -18.17 26.48 5.88
C GLY A 243 -18.33 27.79 5.14
N LYS A 244 -19.54 28.38 5.22
CA LYS A 244 -19.91 29.66 4.57
C LYS A 244 -19.02 30.86 5.00
N ASP A 245 -18.36 30.77 6.15
CA ASP A 245 -17.51 31.83 6.69
C ASP A 245 -16.02 31.47 6.60
N THR A 246 -15.67 30.35 5.93
CA THR A 246 -14.29 29.90 5.79
C THR A 246 -13.50 30.85 4.86
N THR A 247 -12.38 31.32 5.37
CA THR A 247 -11.44 32.17 4.62
C THR A 247 -10.23 31.34 4.19
N GLN A 248 -9.45 31.80 3.20
CA GLN A 248 -8.18 31.21 2.81
C GLN A 248 -7.27 30.98 4.02
N PHE A 249 -7.11 32.00 4.87
CA PHE A 249 -6.26 31.96 6.05
C PHE A 249 -6.73 30.93 7.10
N SER A 250 -8.04 30.88 7.38
CA SER A 250 -8.57 29.89 8.33
C SER A 250 -8.40 28.47 7.80
N LEU A 251 -8.59 28.26 6.49
CA LEU A 251 -8.43 26.96 5.85
C LEU A 251 -6.98 26.46 5.89
N GLU A 252 -6.01 27.37 5.60
CA GLU A 252 -4.59 27.03 5.74
C GLU A 252 -4.21 26.63 7.17
N ASN A 253 -4.75 27.31 8.17
CA ASN A 253 -4.50 26.99 9.57
C ASN A 253 -5.09 25.63 9.98
N GLU A 254 -6.31 25.32 9.53
CA GLU A 254 -6.92 24.00 9.79
C GLU A 254 -6.14 22.86 9.10
N ILE A 255 -5.69 23.07 7.87
CA ILE A 255 -4.83 22.10 7.18
C ILE A 255 -3.52 21.88 7.94
N ARG A 256 -2.82 22.95 8.33
CA ARG A 256 -1.57 22.84 9.14
C ARG A 256 -1.79 22.10 10.43
N LYS A 257 -2.86 22.43 11.15
CA LYS A 257 -3.22 21.78 12.41
C LYS A 257 -3.46 20.29 12.19
N ALA A 258 -4.24 19.93 11.18
CA ALA A 258 -4.55 18.54 10.88
C ALA A 258 -3.30 17.72 10.49
N ILE A 259 -2.38 18.30 9.71
CA ILE A 259 -1.09 17.70 9.39
C ILE A 259 -0.24 17.51 10.66
N GLY A 260 -0.12 18.56 11.49
CA GLY A 260 0.65 18.50 12.73
C GLY A 260 0.13 17.47 13.74
N GLU A 261 -1.20 17.29 13.82
CA GLU A 261 -1.82 16.27 14.68
C GLU A 261 -1.59 14.83 14.17
N GLN A 262 -1.38 14.64 12.88
CA GLN A 262 -1.18 13.32 12.27
C GLN A 262 0.29 12.96 12.00
N GLY A 263 1.22 13.93 12.07
CA GLY A 263 2.66 13.75 11.87
C GLY A 263 3.17 14.40 10.58
N GLU A 264 4.09 15.33 10.72
CA GLU A 264 4.63 16.14 9.60
C GLU A 264 5.44 15.30 8.59
N GLU A 265 5.90 14.11 8.99
CA GLU A 265 6.66 13.18 8.17
C GLU A 265 5.82 12.48 7.10
N HIS A 266 4.51 12.35 7.30
CA HIS A 266 3.61 11.60 6.41
C HIS A 266 3.27 12.37 5.12
N LEU A 267 2.63 11.69 4.17
CA LEU A 267 2.27 12.19 2.84
C LEU A 267 0.76 12.37 2.77
N TYR A 268 0.30 13.56 2.39
CA TYR A 268 -1.09 13.93 2.56
C TYR A 268 -1.85 14.13 1.26
N THR A 269 -3.06 13.56 1.20
CA THR A 269 -4.14 14.02 0.34
C THR A 269 -5.08 14.88 1.20
N ILE A 270 -5.28 16.14 0.83
CA ILE A 270 -6.20 17.05 1.51
C ILE A 270 -7.54 16.98 0.81
N LEU A 271 -8.57 16.57 1.54
CA LEU A 271 -9.94 16.51 1.06
C LEU A 271 -10.72 17.69 1.65
N LEU A 272 -11.11 18.64 0.82
CA LEU A 272 -11.97 19.74 1.20
C LEU A 272 -13.43 19.31 1.04
N GLU A 273 -14.22 19.41 2.09
CA GLU A 273 -15.63 19.03 2.11
C GLU A 273 -16.49 20.12 2.72
N GLY A 274 -17.76 20.13 2.36
CA GLY A 274 -18.74 21.05 2.93
C GLY A 274 -19.21 22.13 1.97
N LYS A 275 -19.53 23.32 2.47
CA LYS A 275 -20.15 24.39 1.67
C LYS A 275 -19.29 25.66 1.72
N LYS A 276 -18.58 25.92 0.62
CA LYS A 276 -17.76 27.13 0.48
C LYS A 276 -18.63 28.38 0.29
N PRO A 277 -18.15 29.56 0.68
CA PRO A 277 -18.83 30.82 0.43
C PRO A 277 -19.10 31.01 -1.07
N VAL A 278 -20.23 31.63 -1.41
CA VAL A 278 -20.58 31.95 -2.81
C VAL A 278 -19.53 32.91 -3.38
N HIS A 279 -19.13 32.71 -4.62
CA HIS A 279 -18.06 33.45 -5.33
C HIS A 279 -16.68 33.39 -4.67
N THR A 280 -16.41 32.34 -3.88
CA THR A 280 -15.10 32.13 -3.28
C THR A 280 -14.39 30.95 -3.94
N GLU A 281 -13.23 31.21 -4.51
CA GLU A 281 -12.27 30.20 -4.90
C GLU A 281 -11.09 30.22 -3.94
N PHE A 282 -10.69 29.06 -3.45
CA PHE A 282 -9.49 28.93 -2.63
C PHE A 282 -8.26 28.78 -3.52
N PHE A 283 -7.21 29.47 -3.16
CA PHE A 283 -5.91 29.36 -3.82
C PHE A 283 -5.20 28.08 -3.37
N THR A 284 -5.58 26.96 -3.98
CA THR A 284 -5.14 25.59 -3.58
C THR A 284 -3.64 25.38 -3.74
N ASP A 285 -2.96 26.08 -4.66
CA ASP A 285 -1.50 26.01 -4.80
C ASP A 285 -0.73 26.38 -3.54
N ALA A 286 -1.33 27.22 -2.67
CA ALA A 286 -0.73 27.57 -1.39
C ALA A 286 -0.70 26.37 -0.42
N PHE A 287 -1.65 25.46 -0.52
CA PHE A 287 -1.78 24.32 0.39
C PHE A 287 -0.67 23.29 0.22
N TYR A 288 -0.08 23.17 -1.00
CA TYR A 288 1.08 22.31 -1.22
C TYR A 288 2.33 22.71 -0.41
N LYS A 289 2.34 23.91 0.15
CA LYS A 289 3.44 24.44 0.98
C LYS A 289 3.23 24.21 2.48
N LEU A 290 2.09 23.65 2.88
CA LEU A 290 1.72 23.49 4.29
C LEU A 290 2.31 22.23 4.94
N GLY A 291 2.87 21.32 4.13
CA GLY A 291 3.49 20.06 4.55
C GLY A 291 3.81 19.21 3.34
N ASN A 292 3.95 17.91 3.54
CA ASN A 292 4.13 16.96 2.44
C ASN A 292 2.79 16.67 1.74
N VAL A 293 2.15 17.71 1.22
CA VAL A 293 0.87 17.60 0.51
C VAL A 293 1.12 17.14 -0.91
N ARG A 294 0.58 15.97 -1.25
CA ARG A 294 0.71 15.34 -2.56
C ARG A 294 -0.46 15.69 -3.48
N GLU A 295 -1.65 15.81 -2.92
CA GLU A 295 -2.87 16.01 -3.68
C GLU A 295 -3.89 16.81 -2.88
N ILE A 296 -4.69 17.58 -3.59
CA ILE A 296 -5.80 18.31 -3.02
C ILE A 296 -7.04 17.94 -3.82
N GLU A 297 -8.05 17.42 -3.14
CA GLU A 297 -9.37 17.13 -3.70
C GLU A 297 -10.39 18.13 -3.15
N ASP A 298 -10.89 19.02 -3.99
CA ASP A 298 -11.99 19.93 -3.62
C ASP A 298 -13.34 19.25 -3.95
N LYS A 299 -14.05 18.79 -2.93
CA LYS A 299 -15.41 18.27 -2.97
C LYS A 299 -16.42 19.22 -2.33
N THR A 300 -16.02 20.48 -2.18
CA THR A 300 -16.94 21.49 -1.65
C THR A 300 -18.05 21.84 -2.66
N THR A 301 -19.19 22.24 -2.15
CA THR A 301 -20.28 22.83 -2.94
C THR A 301 -20.51 24.27 -2.46
N MET A 302 -21.17 25.09 -3.28
CA MET A 302 -21.45 26.47 -2.86
C MET A 302 -22.52 26.54 -1.77
N ALA A 303 -22.31 27.42 -0.78
CA ALA A 303 -23.27 27.68 0.30
C ALA A 303 -24.35 28.67 -0.18
N TYR A 304 -25.39 28.18 -0.79
CA TYR A 304 -26.56 28.98 -1.16
C TYR A 304 -27.85 28.44 -0.51
N SER A 305 -28.78 29.35 -0.20
CA SER A 305 -30.14 28.97 0.14
C SER A 305 -30.97 28.92 -1.17
N LYS A 306 -31.71 27.84 -1.40
CA LYS A 306 -32.59 27.69 -2.59
C LYS A 306 -33.62 28.80 -2.61
N GLU A 307 -34.10 29.23 -1.45
CA GLU A 307 -35.06 30.33 -1.30
C GLU A 307 -34.46 31.69 -1.71
N GLN A 308 -33.20 31.94 -1.25
CA GLN A 308 -32.48 33.17 -1.63
C GLN A 308 -32.17 33.21 -3.13
N LEU A 309 -31.76 32.06 -3.72
CA LEU A 309 -31.56 32.01 -5.17
C LEU A 309 -32.84 32.29 -5.97
N LYS A 310 -33.96 31.71 -5.56
CA LYS A 310 -35.26 31.98 -6.21
C LYS A 310 -35.66 33.44 -6.12
N GLU A 311 -35.46 34.08 -5.01
CA GLU A 311 -35.80 35.49 -4.81
C GLU A 311 -34.87 36.40 -5.60
N ASN A 312 -33.56 36.17 -5.52
CA ASN A 312 -32.54 37.01 -6.17
C ASN A 312 -32.56 36.89 -7.71
N TYR A 313 -32.90 35.71 -8.24
CA TYR A 313 -32.83 35.42 -9.67
C TYR A 313 -34.21 35.23 -10.30
N LYS A 314 -35.26 35.77 -9.69
CA LYS A 314 -36.62 35.71 -10.24
C LYS A 314 -36.69 36.40 -11.62
N GLY A 315 -37.12 35.63 -12.62
CA GLY A 315 -37.25 36.14 -14.01
C GLY A 315 -35.98 36.03 -14.86
N SER A 316 -34.88 35.48 -14.30
CA SER A 316 -33.64 35.20 -15.03
C SER A 316 -33.60 33.76 -15.55
N ILE A 317 -32.55 33.39 -16.32
CA ILE A 317 -32.28 32.01 -16.75
C ILE A 317 -32.09 31.12 -15.52
N MET A 318 -31.38 31.59 -14.49
CA MET A 318 -31.26 30.91 -13.21
C MET A 318 -32.62 30.62 -12.58
N GLY A 319 -33.53 31.60 -12.55
CA GLY A 319 -34.88 31.41 -12.01
C GLY A 319 -35.67 30.37 -12.78
N ALA A 320 -35.58 30.35 -14.11
CA ALA A 320 -36.16 29.31 -14.95
C ALA A 320 -35.57 27.93 -14.71
N TYR A 321 -34.23 27.85 -14.54
CA TYR A 321 -33.54 26.61 -14.18
C TYR A 321 -33.97 26.05 -12.82
N LEU A 322 -34.02 26.91 -11.79
CA LEU A 322 -34.50 26.53 -10.45
C LEU A 322 -35.92 25.95 -10.46
N ALA A 323 -36.81 26.49 -11.31
CA ALA A 323 -38.18 26.03 -11.46
C ALA A 323 -38.28 24.59 -12.00
N LEU A 324 -37.31 24.13 -12.80
CA LEU A 324 -37.27 22.75 -13.30
C LEU A 324 -37.13 21.72 -12.19
N PHE A 325 -36.55 22.12 -11.05
CA PHE A 325 -36.25 21.25 -9.90
C PHE A 325 -37.19 21.47 -8.70
N GLU A 326 -38.36 22.03 -8.90
CA GLU A 326 -39.35 22.27 -7.82
C GLU A 326 -40.13 21.04 -7.36
N LYS A 327 -39.98 19.90 -8.03
CA LYS A 327 -40.66 18.64 -7.66
C LYS A 327 -40.11 18.08 -6.36
N GLU A 328 -41.04 17.58 -5.51
CA GLU A 328 -40.75 17.18 -4.11
C GLU A 328 -39.83 15.98 -3.96
N GLU A 329 -39.75 15.06 -4.92
CA GLU A 329 -38.86 13.89 -4.85
C GLU A 329 -37.73 14.01 -5.89
N ARG A 330 -36.49 14.16 -5.43
CA ARG A 330 -35.30 14.17 -6.27
C ARG A 330 -34.48 12.91 -6.05
N THR A 331 -34.02 12.32 -7.15
CA THR A 331 -32.96 11.30 -7.08
C THR A 331 -31.62 11.96 -6.78
N GLU A 332 -30.63 11.18 -6.34
CA GLU A 332 -29.26 11.66 -6.09
C GLU A 332 -28.66 12.29 -7.37
N GLU A 333 -28.95 11.73 -8.54
CA GLU A 333 -28.52 12.27 -9.83
C GLU A 333 -29.16 13.63 -10.16
N MET A 334 -30.44 13.79 -9.83
CA MET A 334 -31.12 15.06 -10.00
C MET A 334 -30.58 16.15 -9.06
N GLU A 335 -30.22 15.81 -7.84
CA GLU A 335 -29.61 16.76 -6.91
C GLU A 335 -28.19 17.17 -7.38
N LYS A 336 -27.38 16.25 -7.90
CA LYS A 336 -26.09 16.57 -8.54
C LYS A 336 -26.27 17.46 -9.77
N ALA A 337 -27.23 17.14 -10.65
CA ALA A 337 -27.54 17.97 -11.83
C ALA A 337 -27.96 19.38 -11.39
N PHE A 338 -28.81 19.49 -10.37
CA PHE A 338 -29.22 20.77 -9.81
C PHE A 338 -28.01 21.60 -9.32
N GLN A 339 -27.11 21.00 -8.56
CA GLN A 339 -25.92 21.67 -8.04
C GLN A 339 -25.02 22.16 -9.16
N TYR A 340 -24.65 21.30 -10.10
CA TYR A 340 -23.78 21.67 -11.23
C TYR A 340 -24.39 22.78 -12.10
N GLY A 341 -25.67 22.75 -12.34
CA GLY A 341 -26.32 23.79 -13.14
C GLY A 341 -26.40 25.14 -12.41
N VAL A 342 -26.66 25.12 -11.10
CA VAL A 342 -26.62 26.35 -10.29
C VAL A 342 -25.22 26.94 -10.25
N GLU A 343 -24.19 26.10 -10.02
CA GLU A 343 -22.79 26.53 -10.01
C GLU A 343 -22.36 27.13 -11.34
N ALA A 344 -22.66 26.45 -12.45
CA ALA A 344 -22.35 26.95 -13.79
C ALA A 344 -23.02 28.30 -14.11
N LEU A 345 -24.27 28.46 -13.68
CA LEU A 345 -25.01 29.72 -13.89
C LEU A 345 -24.49 30.86 -13.00
N LEU A 346 -24.06 30.55 -11.76
CA LEU A 346 -23.43 31.54 -10.88
C LEU A 346 -22.05 31.96 -11.41
N GLU A 347 -21.27 31.02 -11.94
CA GLU A 347 -19.95 31.28 -12.51
C GLU A 347 -20.02 32.06 -13.83
N SER A 348 -21.07 31.84 -14.63
CA SER A 348 -21.27 32.58 -15.91
C SER A 348 -21.46 34.07 -15.74
N GLY A 349 -21.72 34.54 -14.52
CA GLY A 349 -21.89 35.97 -14.23
C GLY A 349 -23.08 36.59 -14.93
N GLU A 350 -24.10 35.80 -15.29
CA GLU A 350 -25.34 36.34 -15.87
C GLU A 350 -26.03 37.26 -14.86
N GLU A 351 -25.58 38.50 -14.88
CA GLU A 351 -26.31 39.62 -14.28
C GLU A 351 -27.73 39.68 -14.93
N LEU A 352 -28.69 39.93 -14.06
CA LEU A 352 -30.07 40.19 -14.37
C LEU A 352 -30.25 40.96 -15.71
N LEU A 353 -30.88 40.36 -16.71
CA LEU A 353 -31.48 41.07 -17.79
C LEU A 353 -32.75 41.75 -17.29
#